data_d0b06c69937638dbbef2fc5fc42ae20d
#
_entry.id   d0b06c69937638dbbef2fc5fc42ae20d
#
_cell.length_a   1.000
_cell.length_b   1.000
_cell.length_c   1.000
_cell.angle_alpha   90.00
_cell.angle_beta   90.00
_cell.angle_gamma   90.00
#
_symmetry.space_group_name_H-M   'P 1'
#
loop_
_entity.id
_entity.type
_entity.pdbx_description
1 polymer ?
#
loop_
_entity_poly.entity_id
_entity_poly.type
_entity_poly.pdbx_seq_one_letter_code
_entity_poly.pdbx_strand_id
1 'polypeptide(L)'
;LYILGSSLFGAQLAAALGLPYAFASHFAPQALTEAVALYREQFQPSDVLAEPYVIAGVCVIADDDPDVAAAQLRQAKRQRVTALLGRGGRQFTDEEADAILDMPQGRQIDSMLTYAGVGTPTQVRDYLDWFAGHADADELIVASIAPDRDVWLSTLGHLAPALSPSTPSA
;
A
#
# COMPACT_ATOMS: atom_id res chain seq x y z
N LEU A 1 7.61 11.52 16.52
CA LEU A 1 6.38 10.78 16.78
C LEU A 1 5.43 10.95 15.58
N TYR A 2 4.78 9.86 15.14
CA TYR A 2 3.81 9.84 14.04
C TYR A 2 2.51 9.22 14.53
N ILE A 3 1.39 9.64 13.96
CA ILE A 3 0.12 8.94 14.17
C ILE A 3 -0.11 8.04 12.97
N LEU A 4 -0.10 6.73 13.19
CA LEU A 4 -0.49 5.73 12.19
C LEU A 4 -1.96 5.36 12.37
N GLY A 5 -2.74 5.42 11.32
CA GLY A 5 -4.14 5.05 11.34
C GLY A 5 -4.70 4.71 9.97
N SER A 6 -5.97 4.27 9.95
CA SER A 6 -6.74 4.00 8.75
C SER A 6 -8.18 4.51 8.89
N SER A 7 -8.37 5.59 9.64
CA SER A 7 -9.69 6.13 9.96
C SER A 7 -9.67 7.66 10.12
N LEU A 8 -10.84 8.28 10.04
CA LEU A 8 -11.02 9.70 10.28
C LEU A 8 -10.61 10.10 11.72
N PHE A 9 -10.79 9.23 12.70
CA PHE A 9 -10.35 9.49 14.08
C PHE A 9 -8.83 9.66 14.17
N GLY A 10 -8.04 8.81 13.48
CA GLY A 10 -6.59 8.94 13.42
C GLY A 10 -6.15 10.26 12.79
N ALA A 11 -6.85 10.68 11.73
CA ALA A 11 -6.64 11.96 11.06
C ALA A 11 -6.89 13.15 11.99
N GLN A 12 -8.04 13.16 12.67
CA GLN A 12 -8.38 14.20 13.65
C GLN A 12 -7.38 14.28 14.79
N LEU A 13 -6.97 13.14 15.32
CA LEU A 13 -5.98 13.08 16.40
C LEU A 13 -4.63 13.64 15.95
N ALA A 14 -4.14 13.25 14.78
CA ALA A 14 -2.88 13.75 14.22
C ALA A 14 -2.95 15.27 13.99
N ALA A 15 -4.05 15.75 13.42
CA ALA A 15 -4.28 17.18 13.18
C ALA A 15 -4.30 17.99 14.48
N ALA A 16 -5.04 17.56 15.50
CA ALA A 16 -5.15 18.23 16.78
C ALA A 16 -3.83 18.28 17.57
N LEU A 17 -2.98 17.26 17.39
CA LEU A 17 -1.66 17.18 18.02
C LEU A 17 -0.53 17.84 17.21
N GLY A 18 -0.79 18.30 15.99
CA GLY A 18 0.24 18.85 15.09
C GLY A 18 1.33 17.83 14.75
N LEU A 19 0.96 16.57 14.51
CA LEU A 19 1.88 15.48 14.23
C LEU A 19 1.71 14.97 12.81
N PRO A 20 2.77 14.40 12.19
CA PRO A 20 2.66 13.73 10.90
C PRO A 20 1.66 12.58 10.94
N TYR A 21 0.86 12.46 9.88
CA TYR A 21 -0.16 11.42 9.74
C TYR A 21 0.26 10.37 8.73
N ALA A 22 0.38 9.11 9.16
CA ALA A 22 0.62 7.97 8.31
C ALA A 22 -0.67 7.18 8.10
N PHE A 23 -1.16 7.10 6.84
CA PHE A 23 -2.39 6.40 6.51
C PHE A 23 -2.09 5.00 5.95
N ALA A 24 -2.60 3.98 6.63
CA ALA A 24 -2.49 2.58 6.22
C ALA A 24 -3.60 2.22 5.23
N SER A 25 -3.45 2.60 3.96
CA SER A 25 -4.49 2.50 2.92
C SER A 25 -4.95 1.06 2.64
N HIS A 26 -4.09 0.07 2.89
CA HIS A 26 -4.42 -1.36 2.73
C HIS A 26 -5.43 -1.90 3.76
N PHE A 27 -5.74 -1.13 4.82
CA PHE A 27 -6.79 -1.51 5.78
C PHE A 27 -8.13 -0.84 5.47
N ALA A 28 -8.13 0.40 5.00
CA ALA A 28 -9.36 1.14 4.71
C ALA A 28 -9.16 2.06 3.49
N PRO A 29 -8.96 1.52 2.29
CA PRO A 29 -8.66 2.32 1.10
C PRO A 29 -9.73 3.37 0.79
N GLN A 30 -11.00 3.08 1.12
CA GLN A 30 -12.13 3.99 0.86
C GLN A 30 -12.07 5.27 1.70
N ALA A 31 -11.39 5.25 2.84
CA ALA A 31 -11.30 6.40 3.73
C ALA A 31 -10.05 7.28 3.48
N LEU A 32 -9.15 6.88 2.57
CA LEU A 32 -7.86 7.54 2.35
C LEU A 32 -8.03 9.04 2.06
N THR A 33 -8.70 9.37 0.99
CA THR A 33 -8.81 10.76 0.52
C THR A 33 -9.57 11.64 1.50
N GLU A 34 -10.65 11.12 2.11
CA GLU A 34 -11.41 11.84 3.11
C GLU A 34 -10.60 12.08 4.39
N ALA A 35 -9.85 11.07 4.86
CA ALA A 35 -9.02 11.20 6.06
C ALA A 35 -7.85 12.17 5.86
N VAL A 36 -7.21 12.14 4.68
CA VAL A 36 -6.12 13.07 4.36
C VAL A 36 -6.64 14.51 4.23
N ALA A 37 -7.75 14.71 3.53
CA ALA A 37 -8.37 16.05 3.42
C ALA A 37 -8.72 16.61 4.80
N LEU A 38 -9.36 15.81 5.66
CA LEU A 38 -9.72 16.19 7.02
C LEU A 38 -8.48 16.51 7.87
N TYR A 39 -7.42 15.72 7.77
CA TYR A 39 -6.16 15.99 8.46
C TYR A 39 -5.57 17.34 8.05
N ARG A 40 -5.46 17.61 6.73
CA ARG A 40 -4.90 18.86 6.22
C ARG A 40 -5.77 20.08 6.59
N GLU A 41 -7.09 19.96 6.52
CA GLU A 41 -8.03 21.03 6.84
C GLU A 41 -8.00 21.40 8.34
N GLN A 42 -7.87 20.40 9.22
CA GLN A 42 -7.97 20.60 10.68
C GLN A 42 -6.60 20.68 11.37
N PHE A 43 -5.49 20.64 10.62
CA PHE A 43 -4.14 20.62 11.16
C PHE A 43 -3.87 21.85 12.03
N GLN A 44 -3.35 21.61 13.23
CA GLN A 44 -2.89 22.64 14.16
C GLN A 44 -1.37 22.60 14.23
N PRO A 45 -0.65 23.69 13.84
CA PRO A 45 0.80 23.73 13.96
C PRO A 45 1.26 23.48 15.40
N SER A 46 2.39 22.78 15.55
CA SER A 46 3.01 22.48 16.84
C SER A 46 4.51 22.77 16.80
N ASP A 47 5.20 22.56 17.93
CA ASP A 47 6.67 22.63 18.00
C ASP A 47 7.35 21.53 17.19
N VAL A 48 6.62 20.48 16.80
CA VAL A 48 7.14 19.34 16.01
C VAL A 48 6.98 19.58 14.53
N LEU A 49 5.88 20.21 14.10
CA LEU A 49 5.49 20.32 12.71
C LEU A 49 4.74 21.63 12.44
N ALA A 50 5.28 22.45 11.53
CA ALA A 50 4.68 23.75 11.18
C ALA A 50 3.55 23.62 10.14
N GLU A 51 3.64 22.64 9.25
CA GLU A 51 2.69 22.36 8.17
C GLU A 51 2.28 20.89 8.18
N PRO A 52 1.09 20.51 7.68
CA PRO A 52 0.65 19.12 7.67
C PRO A 52 1.56 18.25 6.79
N TYR A 53 1.89 17.05 7.28
CA TYR A 53 2.72 16.07 6.59
C TYR A 53 2.05 14.71 6.55
N VAL A 54 1.78 14.22 5.34
CA VAL A 54 1.04 12.98 5.08
C VAL A 54 1.98 11.91 4.52
N ILE A 55 1.92 10.74 5.13
CA ILE A 55 2.57 9.52 4.64
C ILE A 55 1.48 8.53 4.23
N ALA A 56 1.49 8.04 2.99
CA ALA A 56 0.52 7.05 2.53
C ALA A 56 1.16 5.69 2.27
N GLY A 57 0.55 4.62 2.79
CA GLY A 57 0.97 3.26 2.53
C GLY A 57 0.50 2.79 1.15
N VAL A 58 1.36 2.12 0.37
CA VAL A 58 1.04 1.55 -0.92
C VAL A 58 1.67 0.17 -1.08
N CYS A 59 0.92 -0.77 -1.65
CA CYS A 59 1.43 -2.10 -1.92
C CYS A 59 2.10 -2.18 -3.28
N VAL A 60 3.15 -3.01 -3.43
CA VAL A 60 3.82 -3.20 -4.73
C VAL A 60 4.25 -4.64 -4.97
N ILE A 61 4.26 -5.01 -6.24
CA ILE A 61 5.03 -6.14 -6.81
C ILE A 61 5.64 -5.66 -8.12
N ALA A 62 6.96 -5.83 -8.28
CA ALA A 62 7.66 -5.48 -9.50
C ALA A 62 8.47 -6.66 -10.02
N ASP A 63 8.40 -6.87 -11.33
CA ASP A 63 9.21 -7.82 -12.08
C ASP A 63 9.47 -7.24 -13.48
N ASP A 64 10.56 -7.63 -14.14
CA ASP A 64 10.83 -7.18 -15.51
C ASP A 64 9.76 -7.68 -16.50
N ASP A 65 9.10 -8.80 -16.18
CA ASP A 65 7.97 -9.34 -16.92
C ASP A 65 6.65 -9.03 -16.18
N PRO A 66 5.74 -8.25 -16.78
CA PRO A 66 4.46 -7.91 -16.15
C PRO A 66 3.56 -9.13 -15.93
N ASP A 67 3.68 -10.19 -16.73
CA ASP A 67 2.90 -11.42 -16.53
C ASP A 67 3.40 -12.18 -15.29
N VAL A 68 4.71 -12.17 -15.04
CA VAL A 68 5.30 -12.72 -13.81
C VAL A 68 4.83 -11.91 -12.60
N ALA A 69 4.85 -10.59 -12.65
CA ALA A 69 4.33 -9.75 -11.57
C ALA A 69 2.84 -10.04 -11.27
N ALA A 70 2.02 -10.21 -12.31
CA ALA A 70 0.61 -10.55 -12.17
C ALA A 70 0.40 -11.95 -11.54
N ALA A 71 1.22 -12.94 -11.92
CA ALA A 71 1.19 -14.27 -11.33
C ALA A 71 1.58 -14.25 -9.84
N GLN A 72 2.59 -13.46 -9.48
CA GLN A 72 3.01 -13.25 -8.08
C GLN A 72 1.89 -12.59 -7.25
N LEU A 73 1.17 -11.61 -7.80
CA LEU A 73 0.00 -11.03 -7.15
C LEU A 73 -1.09 -12.07 -6.90
N ARG A 74 -1.38 -12.93 -7.89
CA ARG A 74 -2.35 -14.01 -7.74
C ARG A 74 -1.95 -14.94 -6.60
N GLN A 75 -0.68 -15.33 -6.54
CA GLN A 75 -0.18 -16.17 -5.46
C GLN A 75 -0.25 -15.49 -4.09
N ALA A 76 0.05 -14.21 -4.01
CA ALA A 76 -0.11 -13.42 -2.77
C ALA A 76 -1.58 -13.37 -2.30
N LYS A 77 -2.54 -13.24 -3.24
CA LYS A 77 -3.98 -13.30 -2.93
C LYS A 77 -4.39 -14.66 -2.38
N ARG A 78 -3.92 -15.77 -2.98
CA ARG A 78 -4.18 -17.15 -2.51
C ARG A 78 -3.68 -17.37 -1.09
N GLN A 79 -2.47 -16.88 -0.78
CA GLN A 79 -1.91 -16.94 0.57
C GLN A 79 -2.76 -16.13 1.58
N ARG A 80 -3.31 -14.99 1.18
CA ARG A 80 -4.23 -14.22 2.03
C ARG A 80 -5.53 -14.96 2.30
N VAL A 81 -6.07 -15.72 1.33
CA VAL A 81 -7.20 -16.64 1.57
C VAL A 81 -6.86 -17.59 2.71
N THR A 82 -5.70 -18.25 2.63
CA THR A 82 -5.26 -19.17 3.68
C THR A 82 -5.05 -18.47 5.02
N ALA A 83 -4.43 -17.30 5.03
CA ALA A 83 -4.16 -16.54 6.26
C ALA A 83 -5.46 -16.05 6.95
N LEU A 84 -6.47 -15.64 6.19
CA LEU A 84 -7.71 -15.10 6.73
C LEU A 84 -8.76 -16.17 7.03
N LEU A 85 -8.83 -17.25 6.23
CA LEU A 85 -9.89 -18.25 6.29
C LEU A 85 -9.40 -19.62 6.75
N GLY A 86 -8.10 -19.86 6.84
CA GLY A 86 -7.47 -21.13 7.23
C GLY A 86 -7.53 -21.42 8.73
N ARG A 87 -8.75 -21.39 9.32
CA ARG A 87 -8.94 -21.70 10.74
C ARG A 87 -8.49 -23.11 11.06
N GLY A 88 -7.82 -23.30 12.22
CA GLY A 88 -7.35 -24.60 12.66
C GLY A 88 -6.18 -25.15 11.83
N GLY A 89 -5.47 -24.30 11.07
CA GLY A 89 -4.33 -24.71 10.24
C GLY A 89 -4.72 -25.27 8.87
N ARG A 90 -5.98 -25.09 8.45
CA ARG A 90 -6.43 -25.51 7.11
C ARG A 90 -5.62 -24.79 6.04
N GLN A 91 -5.08 -25.56 5.12
CA GLN A 91 -4.48 -25.08 3.87
C GLN A 91 -5.51 -25.24 2.75
N PHE A 92 -5.45 -24.36 1.76
CA PHE A 92 -6.26 -24.44 0.55
C PHE A 92 -5.36 -24.78 -0.64
N THR A 93 -5.87 -25.58 -1.59
CA THR A 93 -5.20 -25.70 -2.89
C THR A 93 -5.36 -24.41 -3.68
N ASP A 94 -4.58 -24.27 -4.75
CA ASP A 94 -4.67 -23.08 -5.61
C ASP A 94 -6.07 -22.92 -6.21
N GLU A 95 -6.69 -24.03 -6.63
CA GLU A 95 -8.06 -24.06 -7.19
C GLU A 95 -9.12 -23.67 -6.14
N GLU A 96 -8.99 -24.19 -4.91
CA GLU A 96 -9.87 -23.82 -3.81
C GLU A 96 -9.74 -22.33 -3.45
N ALA A 97 -8.50 -21.81 -3.42
CA ALA A 97 -8.23 -20.42 -3.12
C ALA A 97 -8.78 -19.49 -4.23
N ASP A 98 -8.59 -19.85 -5.51
CA ASP A 98 -9.14 -19.11 -6.64
C ASP A 98 -10.68 -19.09 -6.59
N ALA A 99 -11.32 -20.23 -6.31
CA ALA A 99 -12.77 -20.28 -6.15
C ALA A 99 -13.27 -19.39 -5.00
N ILE A 100 -12.52 -19.27 -3.91
CA ILE A 100 -12.84 -18.36 -2.79
C ILE A 100 -12.66 -16.90 -3.21
N LEU A 101 -11.63 -16.58 -3.99
CA LEU A 101 -11.40 -15.23 -4.49
C LEU A 101 -12.54 -14.74 -5.38
N ASP A 102 -13.21 -15.63 -6.12
CA ASP A 102 -14.39 -15.31 -6.93
C ASP A 102 -15.68 -15.09 -6.11
N MET A 103 -15.68 -15.44 -4.82
CA MET A 103 -16.81 -15.26 -3.90
C MET A 103 -16.82 -13.88 -3.24
N PRO A 104 -17.92 -13.50 -2.54
CA PRO A 104 -17.99 -12.25 -1.77
C PRO A 104 -16.86 -12.06 -0.76
N GLN A 105 -16.33 -13.14 -0.18
CA GLN A 105 -15.21 -13.11 0.75
C GLN A 105 -13.90 -12.67 0.06
N GLY A 106 -13.71 -13.06 -1.20
CA GLY A 106 -12.56 -12.64 -2.01
C GLY A 106 -12.54 -11.14 -2.29
N ARG A 107 -13.71 -10.49 -2.41
CA ARG A 107 -13.80 -9.04 -2.59
C ARG A 107 -13.19 -8.25 -1.44
N GLN A 108 -13.16 -8.80 -0.23
CA GLN A 108 -12.46 -8.16 0.90
C GLN A 108 -10.94 -8.16 0.68
N ILE A 109 -10.40 -9.26 0.11
CA ILE A 109 -8.98 -9.35 -0.23
C ILE A 109 -8.63 -8.35 -1.34
N ASP A 110 -9.46 -8.27 -2.39
CA ASP A 110 -9.29 -7.30 -3.46
C ASP A 110 -9.39 -5.84 -2.94
N SER A 111 -10.32 -5.58 -2.03
CA SER A 111 -10.44 -4.28 -1.37
C SER A 111 -9.16 -3.86 -0.64
N MET A 112 -8.51 -4.79 0.06
CA MET A 112 -7.23 -4.52 0.74
C MET A 112 -6.08 -4.21 -0.23
N LEU A 113 -6.22 -4.59 -1.49
CA LEU A 113 -5.24 -4.38 -2.55
C LEU A 113 -5.68 -3.31 -3.57
N THR A 114 -6.66 -2.48 -3.20
CA THR A 114 -7.13 -1.36 -4.05
C THR A 114 -5.98 -0.47 -4.48
N TYR A 115 -5.05 -0.18 -3.57
CA TYR A 115 -3.85 0.59 -3.86
C TYR A 115 -2.62 -0.32 -3.92
N ALA A 116 -2.42 -0.94 -5.09
CA ALA A 116 -1.30 -1.81 -5.37
C ALA A 116 -0.72 -1.54 -6.77
N GLY A 117 0.53 -1.11 -6.83
CA GLY A 117 1.32 -1.02 -8.07
C GLY A 117 1.89 -2.38 -8.43
N VAL A 118 1.47 -2.95 -9.57
CA VAL A 118 1.89 -4.28 -10.02
C VAL A 118 2.29 -4.22 -11.48
N GLY A 119 3.46 -4.75 -11.83
CA GLY A 119 3.96 -4.76 -13.20
C GLY A 119 5.47 -4.54 -13.28
N THR A 120 5.93 -3.99 -14.43
CA THR A 120 7.33 -3.64 -14.61
C THR A 120 7.76 -2.50 -13.67
N PRO A 121 9.07 -2.32 -13.39
CA PRO A 121 9.56 -1.21 -12.57
C PRO A 121 9.05 0.16 -13.03
N THR A 122 8.99 0.38 -14.34
CA THR A 122 8.44 1.63 -14.92
C THR A 122 6.95 1.77 -14.62
N GLN A 123 6.16 0.73 -14.83
CA GLN A 123 4.71 0.76 -14.55
C GLN A 123 4.42 0.99 -13.06
N VAL A 124 5.21 0.35 -12.19
CA VAL A 124 5.06 0.56 -10.74
C VAL A 124 5.45 1.97 -10.35
N ARG A 125 6.52 2.53 -10.92
CA ARG A 125 6.90 3.93 -10.70
C ARG A 125 5.79 4.89 -11.10
N ASP A 126 5.28 4.77 -12.33
CA ASP A 126 4.19 5.61 -12.83
C ASP A 126 2.95 5.51 -11.93
N TYR A 127 2.66 4.31 -11.42
CA TYR A 127 1.59 4.10 -10.46
C TYR A 127 1.85 4.79 -9.12
N LEU A 128 3.08 4.74 -8.59
CA LEU A 128 3.45 5.41 -7.34
C LEU A 128 3.35 6.93 -7.47
N ASP A 129 3.79 7.50 -8.60
CA ASP A 129 3.67 8.93 -8.89
C ASP A 129 2.19 9.36 -8.95
N TRP A 130 1.35 8.57 -9.62
CA TRP A 130 -0.10 8.79 -9.62
C TRP A 130 -0.70 8.67 -8.23
N PHE A 131 -0.32 7.62 -7.46
CA PHE A 131 -0.86 7.37 -6.13
C PHE A 131 -0.49 8.46 -5.13
N ALA A 132 0.74 9.00 -5.19
CA ALA A 132 1.15 10.12 -4.36
C ALA A 132 0.24 11.34 -4.56
N GLY A 133 -0.06 11.68 -5.82
CA GLY A 133 -0.99 12.76 -6.15
C GLY A 133 -2.44 12.45 -5.75
N HIS A 134 -2.91 11.21 -5.96
CA HIS A 134 -4.25 10.77 -5.57
C HIS A 134 -4.48 10.80 -4.05
N ALA A 135 -3.48 10.41 -3.29
CA ALA A 135 -3.50 10.40 -1.83
C ALA A 135 -3.20 11.78 -1.21
N ASP A 136 -2.80 12.77 -2.00
CA ASP A 136 -2.26 14.04 -1.53
C ASP A 136 -1.18 13.81 -0.45
N ALA A 137 -0.24 12.90 -0.74
CA ALA A 137 0.79 12.44 0.19
C ALA A 137 2.13 13.12 -0.09
N ASP A 138 2.81 13.51 0.99
CA ASP A 138 4.17 14.08 0.94
C ASP A 138 5.23 12.97 0.87
N GLU A 139 4.89 11.77 1.38
CA GLU A 139 5.77 10.60 1.41
C GLU A 139 4.96 9.32 1.19
N LEU A 140 5.59 8.30 0.56
CA LEU A 140 5.00 6.98 0.41
C LEU A 140 5.78 5.93 1.23
N ILE A 141 5.06 5.09 1.97
CA ILE A 141 5.60 3.84 2.51
C ILE A 141 5.26 2.71 1.56
N VAL A 142 6.27 2.22 0.86
CA VAL A 142 6.12 1.12 -0.10
C VAL A 142 6.25 -0.22 0.63
N ALA A 143 5.20 -1.03 0.59
CA ALA A 143 5.16 -2.37 1.16
C ALA A 143 5.06 -3.41 0.05
N SER A 144 6.04 -4.31 -0.07
CA SER A 144 5.92 -5.45 -0.98
C SER A 144 4.89 -6.45 -0.43
N ILE A 145 3.95 -6.86 -1.30
CA ILE A 145 2.96 -7.90 -1.02
C ILE A 145 3.37 -9.25 -1.61
N ALA A 146 4.67 -9.45 -1.78
CA ALA A 146 5.24 -10.65 -2.36
C ALA A 146 4.78 -11.94 -1.64
N PRO A 147 4.57 -13.04 -2.39
CA PRO A 147 4.15 -14.32 -1.82
C PRO A 147 5.25 -14.99 -0.97
N ASP A 148 6.51 -14.66 -1.20
CA ASP A 148 7.65 -15.20 -0.47
C ASP A 148 8.80 -14.17 -0.39
N ARG A 149 9.88 -14.58 0.30
CA ARG A 149 11.05 -13.71 0.53
C ARG A 149 11.83 -13.41 -0.76
N ASP A 150 11.91 -14.37 -1.67
CA ASP A 150 12.73 -14.19 -2.88
C ASP A 150 12.05 -13.18 -3.82
N VAL A 151 10.73 -13.29 -3.99
CA VAL A 151 9.92 -12.30 -4.70
C VAL A 151 9.97 -10.93 -4.00
N TRP A 152 9.98 -10.90 -2.66
CA TRP A 152 10.11 -9.66 -1.91
C TRP A 152 11.45 -8.95 -2.19
N LEU A 153 12.56 -9.69 -2.14
CA LEU A 153 13.89 -9.15 -2.44
C LEU A 153 14.02 -8.74 -3.91
N SER A 154 13.46 -9.53 -4.82
CA SER A 154 13.43 -9.23 -6.25
C SER A 154 12.66 -7.94 -6.52
N THR A 155 11.46 -7.78 -5.98
CA THR A 155 10.67 -6.54 -6.09
C THR A 155 11.46 -5.32 -5.63
N LEU A 156 12.15 -5.39 -4.49
CA LEU A 156 12.97 -4.29 -4.01
C LEU A 156 14.16 -4.01 -4.94
N GLY A 157 14.81 -5.07 -5.45
CA GLY A 157 15.91 -4.95 -6.40
C GLY A 157 15.51 -4.27 -7.71
N HIS A 158 14.31 -4.59 -8.22
CA HIS A 158 13.76 -3.97 -9.42
C HIS A 158 13.35 -2.52 -9.21
N LEU A 159 12.81 -2.18 -8.03
CA LEU A 159 12.32 -0.82 -7.75
C LEU A 159 13.42 0.14 -7.33
N ALA A 160 14.45 -0.30 -6.63
CA ALA A 160 15.49 0.57 -6.10
C ALA A 160 16.13 1.48 -7.16
N PRO A 161 16.52 1.00 -8.37
CA PRO A 161 17.05 1.86 -9.42
C PRO A 161 16.00 2.85 -9.97
N ALA A 162 14.73 2.43 -10.05
CA ALA A 162 13.65 3.24 -10.61
C ALA A 162 13.22 4.38 -9.65
N LEU A 163 13.41 4.20 -8.35
CA LEU A 163 13.06 5.18 -7.31
C LEU A 163 14.25 6.03 -6.85
N SER A 164 15.46 5.72 -7.31
CA SER A 164 16.65 6.53 -7.00
C SER A 164 16.52 7.90 -7.65
N PRO A 165 16.85 9.01 -6.93
CA PRO A 165 16.87 10.33 -7.54
C PRO A 165 17.84 10.32 -8.73
N SER A 166 17.41 10.87 -9.87
CA SER A 166 18.29 11.07 -11.02
C SER A 166 19.45 11.96 -10.55
N THR A 167 20.67 11.41 -10.54
CA THR A 167 21.87 12.23 -10.29
C THR A 167 21.91 13.30 -11.39
N PRO A 168 21.88 14.60 -11.06
CA PRO A 168 22.00 15.60 -12.10
C PRO A 168 23.33 15.38 -12.81
N SER A 169 23.28 15.24 -14.14
CA SER A 169 24.47 15.21 -14.98
C SER A 169 25.28 16.47 -14.72
N ALA A 170 26.52 16.28 -14.26
CA ALA A 170 27.48 17.34 -14.05
C ALA A 170 27.88 18.00 -15.37
#